data_1ec6ac7d38eb159cbcb68a99c844baa5
#
_entry.id   1ec6ac7d38eb159cbcb68a99c844baa5
#
_cell.length_a   1.000
_cell.length_b   1.000
_cell.length_c   1.000
_cell.angle_alpha   90.00
_cell.angle_beta   90.00
_cell.angle_gamma   90.00
#
_symmetry.space_group_name_H-M   'P 1'
#
loop_
_entity.id
_entity.type
_entity.pdbx_description
1 polymer ?
#
loop_
_entity_poly.entity_id
_entity_poly.type
_entity_poly.pdbx_seq_one_letter_code
_entity_poly.pdbx_strand_id
1 'polypeptide(L)'
;MDIDVRGPRFGAAVTTLVLAVVLITGSAWLLAWQTLAFALGAAGGVGRSPYGWLFRTLVRPRLGRPTEFESPEPPRFAQAVGLAFAGVGLLGFTLGADWLGVAATGAALAAAFLNAAFGYCLGCEMYLLVRRLTVRAE
;
A
#
# COMPACT_ATOMS: atom_id res chain seq x y z
N MET A 1 16.58 -4.38 10.03
CA MET A 1 16.58 -5.41 8.97
C MET A 1 15.96 -4.82 7.71
N ASP A 2 16.78 -4.64 6.68
CA ASP A 2 16.33 -3.99 5.45
C ASP A 2 15.59 -4.96 4.55
N ILE A 3 14.73 -4.43 3.69
CA ILE A 3 13.91 -5.22 2.77
C ILE A 3 14.28 -4.90 1.33
N ASP A 4 14.01 -5.87 0.44
CA ASP A 4 14.21 -5.73 -1.00
C ASP A 4 13.19 -4.71 -1.53
N VAL A 5 13.68 -3.65 -2.19
CA VAL A 5 12.83 -2.56 -2.70
C VAL A 5 11.82 -3.04 -3.75
N ARG A 6 12.07 -4.18 -4.40
CA ARG A 6 11.15 -4.72 -5.41
C ARG A 6 9.87 -5.28 -4.78
N GLY A 7 9.91 -5.69 -3.50
CA GLY A 7 8.74 -6.22 -2.79
C GLY A 7 7.62 -5.21 -2.68
N PRO A 8 7.87 -4.03 -2.07
CA PRO A 8 6.85 -2.99 -1.98
C PRO A 8 6.33 -2.52 -3.33
N ARG A 9 7.18 -2.44 -4.35
CA ARG A 9 6.74 -2.07 -5.70
C ARG A 9 5.82 -3.12 -6.31
N PHE A 10 6.13 -4.40 -6.11
CA PHE A 10 5.24 -5.48 -6.55
C PHE A 10 3.89 -5.39 -5.84
N GLY A 11 3.90 -5.20 -4.52
CA GLY A 11 2.67 -5.01 -3.75
C GLY A 11 1.86 -3.81 -4.24
N ALA A 12 2.54 -2.71 -4.57
CA ALA A 12 1.89 -1.52 -5.13
C ALA A 12 1.25 -1.80 -6.48
N ALA A 13 1.90 -2.60 -7.33
CA ALA A 13 1.35 -2.98 -8.64
C ALA A 13 0.08 -3.81 -8.47
N VAL A 14 0.09 -4.82 -7.59
CA VAL A 14 -1.10 -5.64 -7.32
C VAL A 14 -2.21 -4.77 -6.72
N THR A 15 -1.86 -3.91 -5.76
CA THR A 15 -2.81 -2.97 -5.14
C THR A 15 -3.45 -2.06 -6.19
N THR A 16 -2.65 -1.55 -7.13
CA THR A 16 -3.16 -0.72 -8.23
C THR A 16 -4.23 -1.46 -9.03
N LEU A 17 -3.97 -2.72 -9.38
CA LEU A 17 -4.93 -3.53 -10.12
C LEU A 17 -6.20 -3.79 -9.31
N VAL A 18 -6.05 -4.15 -8.04
CA VAL A 18 -7.18 -4.42 -7.16
C VAL A 18 -8.06 -3.17 -7.00
N LEU A 19 -7.44 -2.01 -6.72
CA LEU A 19 -8.18 -0.78 -6.52
C LEU A 19 -8.84 -0.27 -7.80
N ALA A 20 -8.19 -0.49 -8.96
CA ALA A 20 -8.80 -0.18 -10.26
C ALA A 20 -10.07 -1.01 -10.47
N VAL A 21 -10.03 -2.31 -10.14
CA VAL A 21 -11.20 -3.17 -10.25
C VAL A 21 -12.29 -2.71 -9.27
N VAL A 22 -11.93 -2.29 -8.06
CA VAL A 22 -12.88 -1.73 -7.09
C VAL A 22 -13.60 -0.52 -7.70
N LEU A 23 -12.87 0.41 -8.33
CA LEU A 23 -13.47 1.60 -8.94
C LEU A 23 -14.40 1.24 -10.10
N ILE A 24 -14.02 0.25 -10.90
CA ILE A 24 -14.83 -0.17 -12.06
C ILE A 24 -16.11 -0.87 -11.61
N THR A 25 -16.03 -1.73 -10.59
CA THR A 25 -17.15 -2.60 -10.17
C THR A 25 -17.94 -2.06 -8.98
N GLY A 26 -17.34 -1.18 -8.18
CA GLY A 26 -17.92 -0.73 -6.91
C GLY A 26 -17.97 -1.82 -5.85
N SER A 27 -17.14 -2.86 -5.96
CA SER A 27 -17.19 -4.02 -5.06
C SER A 27 -16.64 -3.69 -3.68
N ALA A 28 -17.54 -3.61 -2.69
CA ALA A 28 -17.16 -3.44 -1.30
C ALA A 28 -16.38 -4.65 -0.76
N TRP A 29 -16.71 -5.84 -1.23
CA TRP A 29 -16.02 -7.07 -0.83
C TRP A 29 -14.54 -7.04 -1.23
N LEU A 30 -14.27 -6.63 -2.46
CA LEU A 30 -12.89 -6.54 -2.94
C LEU A 30 -12.11 -5.45 -2.19
N LEU A 31 -12.78 -4.33 -1.89
CA LEU A 31 -12.15 -3.28 -1.09
C LEU A 31 -11.92 -3.74 0.35
N ALA A 32 -12.81 -4.57 0.91
CA ALA A 32 -12.60 -5.17 2.23
C ALA A 32 -11.35 -6.06 2.23
N TRP A 33 -11.15 -6.84 1.16
CA TRP A 33 -9.93 -7.65 1.00
C TRP A 33 -8.68 -6.76 0.99
N GLN A 34 -8.71 -5.68 0.21
CA GLN A 34 -7.57 -4.76 0.13
C GLN A 34 -7.31 -4.06 1.46
N THR A 35 -8.36 -3.71 2.18
CA THR A 35 -8.26 -3.14 3.52
C THR A 35 -7.55 -4.11 4.46
N LEU A 36 -7.91 -5.39 4.41
CA LEU A 36 -7.24 -6.43 5.19
C LEU A 36 -5.77 -6.56 4.79
N ALA A 37 -5.47 -6.53 3.50
CA ALA A 37 -4.10 -6.61 3.01
C ALA A 37 -3.25 -5.45 3.57
N PHE A 38 -3.79 -4.23 3.55
CA PHE A 38 -3.12 -3.07 4.15
C PHE A 38 -2.94 -3.23 5.66
N ALA A 39 -3.95 -3.75 6.34
CA ALA A 39 -3.89 -3.95 7.80
C ALA A 39 -2.78 -4.93 8.16
N LEU A 40 -2.65 -6.03 7.44
CA LEU A 40 -1.60 -7.01 7.67
C LEU A 40 -0.21 -6.41 7.41
N GLY A 41 -0.08 -5.61 6.36
CA GLY A 41 1.17 -4.92 6.06
C GLY A 41 1.53 -3.86 7.09
N ALA A 42 0.54 -3.14 7.60
CA ALA A 42 0.75 -2.12 8.63
C ALA A 42 1.13 -2.76 9.99
N ALA A 43 0.47 -3.85 10.35
CA ALA A 43 0.68 -4.51 11.63
C ALA A 43 1.99 -5.27 11.68
N GLY A 44 2.31 -6.03 10.63
CA GLY A 44 3.45 -6.94 10.63
C GLY A 44 4.58 -6.57 9.68
N GLY A 45 4.45 -5.47 8.94
CA GLY A 45 5.37 -5.08 7.89
C GLY A 45 4.95 -5.62 6.53
N VAL A 46 5.54 -5.08 5.47
CA VAL A 46 5.17 -5.41 4.08
C VAL A 46 5.29 -6.91 3.81
N GLY A 47 6.27 -7.59 4.41
CA GLY A 47 6.46 -9.03 4.24
C GLY A 47 5.34 -9.88 4.79
N ARG A 48 4.53 -9.35 5.70
CA ARG A 48 3.38 -10.04 6.27
C ARG A 48 2.08 -9.82 5.48
N SER A 49 2.08 -8.91 4.51
CA SER A 49 0.92 -8.76 3.65
C SER A 49 0.85 -9.94 2.68
N PRO A 50 -0.35 -10.28 2.17
CA PRO A 50 -0.48 -11.37 1.19
C PRO A 50 0.35 -11.11 -0.07
N TYR A 51 0.50 -9.85 -0.48
CA TYR A 51 1.29 -9.52 -1.68
C TYR A 51 2.79 -9.66 -1.41
N GLY A 52 3.25 -9.35 -0.20
CA GLY A 52 4.63 -9.57 0.20
C GLY A 52 4.98 -11.05 0.25
N TRP A 53 4.06 -11.87 0.77
CA TRP A 53 4.22 -13.32 0.77
C TRP A 53 4.29 -13.87 -0.65
N LEU A 54 3.39 -13.40 -1.53
CA LEU A 54 3.37 -13.81 -2.93
C LEU A 54 4.68 -13.42 -3.64
N PHE A 55 5.18 -12.22 -3.39
CA PHE A 55 6.45 -11.76 -3.93
C PHE A 55 7.59 -12.69 -3.51
N ARG A 56 7.72 -13.00 -2.23
CA ARG A 56 8.81 -13.82 -1.72
C ARG A 56 8.76 -15.25 -2.24
N THR A 57 7.58 -15.81 -2.43
CA THR A 57 7.43 -17.21 -2.79
C THR A 57 7.43 -17.46 -4.29
N LEU A 58 6.86 -16.55 -5.09
CA LEU A 58 6.67 -16.77 -6.53
C LEU A 58 7.50 -15.86 -7.42
N VAL A 59 7.70 -14.61 -7.02
CA VAL A 59 8.35 -13.61 -7.88
C VAL A 59 9.84 -13.52 -7.62
N ARG A 60 10.24 -13.40 -6.37
CA ARG A 60 11.64 -13.23 -5.99
C ARG A 60 12.55 -14.36 -6.48
N PRO A 61 12.15 -15.64 -6.40
CA PRO A 61 13.00 -16.73 -6.92
C PRO A 61 13.26 -16.65 -8.42
N ARG A 62 12.40 -15.96 -9.16
CA ARG A 62 12.54 -15.81 -10.63
C ARG A 62 13.30 -14.54 -11.01
N LEU A 63 13.50 -13.64 -10.08
CA LEU A 63 14.32 -12.45 -10.24
C LEU A 63 15.71 -12.74 -9.70
N GLY A 64 16.72 -12.03 -10.19
CA GLY A 64 18.07 -12.15 -9.66
C GLY A 64 18.18 -11.68 -8.22
N ARG A 65 19.35 -11.81 -7.63
CA ARG A 65 19.61 -11.33 -6.27
C ARG A 65 19.28 -9.84 -6.17
N PRO A 66 18.66 -9.41 -5.05
CA PRO A 66 18.36 -8.00 -4.85
C PRO A 66 19.66 -7.19 -4.71
N THR A 67 19.69 -6.03 -5.34
CA THR A 67 20.84 -5.11 -5.30
C THR A 67 20.56 -3.87 -4.49
N GLU A 68 19.27 -3.57 -4.24
CA GLU A 68 18.86 -2.41 -3.48
C GLU A 68 17.97 -2.83 -2.32
N PHE A 69 18.20 -2.21 -1.17
CA PHE A 69 17.45 -2.47 0.06
C PHE A 69 17.00 -1.15 0.66
N GLU A 70 15.91 -1.22 1.42
CA GLU A 70 15.41 -0.05 2.14
C GLU A 70 14.99 -0.46 3.55
N SER A 71 14.87 0.54 4.43
CA SER A 71 14.33 0.34 5.77
C SER A 71 12.88 -0.15 5.67
N PRO A 72 12.44 -1.09 6.53
CA PRO A 72 11.06 -1.59 6.49
C PRO A 72 10.02 -0.60 7.04
N GLU A 73 10.44 0.43 7.76
CA GLU A 73 9.52 1.34 8.45
C GLU A 73 8.73 2.24 7.52
N PRO A 74 9.33 2.96 6.52
CA PRO A 74 8.55 3.80 5.63
C PRO A 74 7.48 3.03 4.83
N PRO A 75 7.78 1.87 4.21
CA PRO A 75 6.73 1.09 3.54
C PRO A 75 5.63 0.61 4.49
N ARG A 76 5.98 0.29 5.73
CA ARG A 76 5.00 -0.10 6.74
C ARG A 76 4.06 1.05 7.06
N PHE A 77 4.59 2.26 7.20
CA PHE A 77 3.79 3.46 7.38
C PHE A 77 2.88 3.70 6.17
N ALA A 78 3.40 3.49 4.96
CA ALA A 78 2.60 3.61 3.74
C ALA A 78 1.42 2.62 3.74
N GLN A 79 1.61 1.41 4.26
CA GLN A 79 0.52 0.45 4.41
C GLN A 79 -0.55 0.98 5.39
N ALA A 80 -0.12 1.62 6.47
CA ALA A 80 -1.05 2.22 7.43
C ALA A 80 -1.87 3.35 6.79
N VAL A 81 -1.23 4.19 5.97
CA VAL A 81 -1.93 5.24 5.21
C VAL A 81 -2.94 4.61 4.24
N GLY A 82 -2.52 3.56 3.53
CA GLY A 82 -3.40 2.81 2.64
C GLY A 82 -4.59 2.23 3.38
N LEU A 83 -4.35 1.69 4.58
CA LEU A 83 -5.42 1.18 5.45
C LEU A 83 -6.45 2.27 5.78
N ALA A 84 -5.98 3.46 6.12
CA ALA A 84 -6.87 4.58 6.44
C ALA A 84 -7.75 4.94 5.24
N PHE A 85 -7.16 5.10 4.06
CA PHE A 85 -7.91 5.44 2.84
C PHE A 85 -8.85 4.32 2.42
N ALA A 86 -8.39 3.07 2.42
CA ALA A 86 -9.24 1.94 2.05
C ALA A 86 -10.38 1.76 3.04
N GLY A 87 -10.12 1.94 4.35
CA GLY A 87 -11.15 1.87 5.38
C GLY A 87 -12.22 2.95 5.22
N VAL A 88 -11.80 4.19 4.94
CA VAL A 88 -12.74 5.29 4.67
C VAL A 88 -13.55 5.00 3.41
N GLY A 89 -12.89 4.50 2.36
CA GLY A 89 -13.59 4.12 1.13
C GLY A 89 -14.61 3.01 1.36
N LEU A 90 -14.24 2.00 2.14
CA LEU A 90 -15.14 0.89 2.48
C LEU A 90 -16.37 1.40 3.25
N LEU A 91 -16.15 2.27 4.24
CA LEU A 91 -17.25 2.90 4.96
C LEU A 91 -18.15 3.70 4.02
N GLY A 92 -17.55 4.46 3.10
CA GLY A 92 -18.32 5.23 2.12
C GLY A 92 -19.23 4.34 1.29
N PHE A 93 -18.72 3.27 0.71
CA PHE A 93 -19.53 2.36 -0.10
C PHE A 93 -20.59 1.64 0.72
N THR A 94 -20.28 1.21 1.93
CA THR A 94 -21.25 0.46 2.74
C THR A 94 -22.34 1.34 3.37
N LEU A 95 -22.06 2.62 3.62
CA LEU A 95 -23.01 3.56 4.21
C LEU A 95 -23.76 4.38 3.17
N GLY A 96 -23.59 4.11 1.89
CA GLY A 96 -24.30 4.80 0.82
C GLY A 96 -23.69 6.12 0.36
N ALA A 97 -22.50 6.48 0.86
CA ALA A 97 -21.76 7.66 0.42
C ALA A 97 -20.77 7.26 -0.67
N ASP A 98 -21.28 6.93 -1.86
CA ASP A 98 -20.46 6.39 -2.95
C ASP A 98 -19.38 7.37 -3.38
N TRP A 99 -19.65 8.68 -3.34
CA TRP A 99 -18.64 9.70 -3.67
C TRP A 99 -17.41 9.58 -2.77
N LEU A 100 -17.63 9.31 -1.47
CA LEU A 100 -16.54 9.13 -0.51
C LEU A 100 -15.77 7.83 -0.81
N GLY A 101 -16.51 6.76 -1.13
CA GLY A 101 -15.91 5.50 -1.54
C GLY A 101 -15.01 5.67 -2.75
N VAL A 102 -15.49 6.37 -3.78
CA VAL A 102 -14.73 6.62 -5.00
C VAL A 102 -13.54 7.53 -4.74
N ALA A 103 -13.73 8.61 -3.99
CA ALA A 103 -12.65 9.57 -3.73
C ALA A 103 -11.51 8.94 -2.94
N ALA A 104 -11.83 8.22 -1.86
CA ALA A 104 -10.82 7.58 -1.02
C ALA A 104 -10.09 6.46 -1.76
N THR A 105 -10.82 5.62 -2.49
CA THR A 105 -10.25 4.54 -3.29
C THR A 105 -9.38 5.10 -4.42
N GLY A 106 -9.84 6.16 -5.07
CA GLY A 106 -9.09 6.83 -6.13
C GLY A 106 -7.79 7.43 -5.63
N ALA A 107 -7.80 8.03 -4.43
CA ALA A 107 -6.59 8.57 -3.82
C ALA A 107 -5.59 7.45 -3.51
N ALA A 108 -6.05 6.34 -2.93
CA ALA A 108 -5.22 5.18 -2.66
C ALA A 108 -4.66 4.57 -3.96
N LEU A 109 -5.49 4.51 -5.00
CA LEU A 109 -5.07 4.03 -6.31
C LEU A 109 -3.96 4.90 -6.90
N ALA A 110 -4.12 6.22 -6.85
CA ALA A 110 -3.10 7.14 -7.36
C ALA A 110 -1.77 6.95 -6.65
N ALA A 111 -1.79 6.82 -5.33
CA ALA A 111 -0.59 6.61 -4.54
C ALA A 111 0.08 5.25 -4.87
N ALA A 112 -0.72 4.19 -5.00
CA ALA A 112 -0.21 2.86 -5.36
C ALA A 112 0.38 2.86 -6.77
N PHE A 113 -0.29 3.52 -7.71
CA PHE A 113 0.18 3.62 -9.08
C PHE A 113 1.52 4.36 -9.16
N LEU A 114 1.68 5.47 -8.45
CA LEU A 114 2.95 6.21 -8.43
C LEU A 114 4.09 5.32 -7.94
N ASN A 115 3.85 4.54 -6.92
CA ASN A 115 4.87 3.62 -6.41
C ASN A 115 5.18 2.51 -7.43
N ALA A 116 4.15 1.92 -8.02
CA ALA A 116 4.32 0.82 -8.98
C ALA A 116 5.02 1.28 -10.26
N ALA A 117 4.58 2.39 -10.84
CA ALA A 117 5.07 2.86 -12.13
C ALA A 117 6.40 3.60 -12.03
N PHE A 118 6.56 4.45 -11.02
CA PHE A 118 7.71 5.35 -10.91
C PHE A 118 8.60 5.07 -9.71
N GLY A 119 8.22 4.13 -8.85
CA GLY A 119 8.96 3.86 -7.62
C GLY A 119 8.83 4.97 -6.58
N TYR A 120 7.86 5.89 -6.74
CA TYR A 120 7.65 7.01 -5.83
C TYR A 120 6.57 6.65 -4.81
N CYS A 121 7.00 6.35 -3.59
CA CYS A 121 6.11 5.96 -2.50
C CYS A 121 5.68 7.21 -1.73
N LEU A 122 4.42 7.67 -1.93
CA LEU A 122 3.91 8.84 -1.21
C LEU A 122 3.87 8.62 0.30
N GLY A 123 3.45 7.45 0.76
CA GLY A 123 3.42 7.14 2.18
C GLY A 123 4.82 7.12 2.79
N CYS A 124 5.81 6.60 2.05
CA CYS A 124 7.20 6.62 2.49
C CYS A 124 7.72 8.04 2.64
N GLU A 125 7.39 8.92 1.69
CA GLU A 125 7.77 10.32 1.73
C GLU A 125 7.11 11.05 2.89
N MET A 126 5.84 10.77 3.16
CA MET A 126 5.12 11.30 4.32
C MET A 126 5.80 10.87 5.63
N TYR A 127 6.21 9.62 5.72
CA TYR A 127 6.91 9.10 6.89
C TYR A 127 8.22 9.85 7.13
N LEU A 128 9.00 10.05 6.07
CA LEU A 128 10.28 10.76 6.17
C LEU A 128 10.07 12.22 6.56
N LEU A 129 9.02 12.85 6.04
CA LEU A 129 8.68 14.24 6.40
C LEU A 129 8.30 14.35 7.87
N VAL A 130 7.45 13.44 8.36
CA VAL A 130 7.04 13.42 9.77
C VAL A 130 8.27 13.22 10.66
N ARG A 131 9.17 12.33 10.29
CA ARG A 131 10.40 12.11 11.05
C ARG A 131 11.27 13.34 11.12
N ARG A 132 11.44 14.04 9.99
CA ARG A 132 12.23 15.27 9.95
C ARG A 132 11.67 16.35 10.89
N LEU A 133 10.35 16.52 10.86
CA LEU A 133 9.67 17.50 11.70
C LEU A 133 9.77 17.12 13.18
N THR A 134 9.64 15.86 13.51
CA THR A 134 9.73 15.36 14.88
C THR A 134 11.14 15.54 15.43
N VAL A 135 12.17 15.21 14.66
CA VAL A 135 13.57 15.35 15.08
C VAL A 135 13.92 16.83 15.27
N ARG A 136 13.41 17.73 14.42
CA ARG A 136 13.67 19.16 14.57
C ARG A 136 13.01 19.75 15.83
N ALA A 137 11.89 19.17 16.27
CA ALA A 137 11.19 19.62 17.45
C ALA A 137 11.90 19.21 18.76
N GLU A 138 12.78 18.22 18.69
CA GLU A 138 13.60 17.79 19.82
C GLU A 138 14.88 18.63 19.93
#